data_9394af2d5466206afccf5ca27cd3c1a5
#
_entry.id   9394af2d5466206afccf5ca27cd3c1a5
#
_cell.length_a   1.000
_cell.length_b   1.000
_cell.length_c   1.000
_cell.angle_alpha   90.00
_cell.angle_beta   90.00
_cell.angle_gamma   90.00
#
_symmetry.space_group_name_H-M   'P 1'
#
loop_
_entity.id
_entity.type
_entity.pdbx_description
1 polymer ?
#
loop_
_entity_poly.entity_id
_entity_poly.type
_entity_poly.pdbx_seq_one_letter_code
_entity_poly.pdbx_strand_id
1 'polypeptide(L)'
;MNLNRLAIPVNPYEVFKCDVPNMSTALYFVVNDAFYDKALPKSHLPEGVIFGSLKEVARQHPELVKKYYGKLADTSKDGVTAFNTTFAQDGVIFYVPKNVVVEKPIQLVNILRADVNFMVNRRVLII
;
A
#
# COMPACT_ATOMS: atom_id res chain seq x y z
N MET A 1 -22.53 -6.74 4.65
CA MET A 1 -21.09 -6.97 4.87
C MET A 1 -20.54 -5.77 5.62
N ASN A 2 -20.04 -5.93 6.84
CA ASN A 2 -19.54 -4.80 7.63
C ASN A 2 -18.05 -4.63 7.36
N LEU A 3 -17.70 -3.76 6.42
CA LEU A 3 -16.33 -3.50 5.97
C LEU A 3 -15.44 -2.83 7.04
N ASN A 4 -16.04 -2.33 8.12
CA ASN A 4 -15.32 -1.63 9.19
C ASN A 4 -14.77 -2.57 10.29
N ARG A 5 -14.98 -3.88 10.19
CA ARG A 5 -14.54 -4.85 11.20
C ARG A 5 -13.25 -5.60 10.86
N LEU A 6 -12.52 -5.20 9.86
CA LEU A 6 -11.18 -5.73 9.59
C LEU A 6 -10.14 -5.05 10.51
N ALA A 7 -10.48 -4.92 11.80
CA ALA A 7 -9.50 -4.55 12.80
C ALA A 7 -8.45 -5.67 12.87
N ILE A 8 -7.21 -5.33 12.63
CA ILE A 8 -6.09 -6.24 12.56
C ILE A 8 -5.60 -6.49 13.99
N PRO A 9 -5.86 -7.65 14.58
CA PRO A 9 -5.33 -7.94 15.92
C PRO A 9 -3.92 -8.54 15.85
N VAL A 10 -3.15 -8.26 14.79
CA VAL A 10 -1.87 -8.91 14.56
C VAL A 10 -0.78 -7.89 14.33
N ASN A 11 0.29 -7.99 15.10
CA ASN A 11 1.53 -7.31 14.79
C ASN A 11 2.22 -8.07 13.63
N PRO A 12 2.34 -7.47 12.43
CA PRO A 12 2.92 -8.15 11.28
C PRO A 12 4.37 -8.56 11.50
N TYR A 13 5.12 -7.88 12.33
CA TYR A 13 6.50 -8.24 12.67
C TYR A 13 6.61 -9.50 13.52
N GLU A 14 5.57 -9.89 14.25
CA GLU A 14 5.53 -11.15 15.00
C GLU A 14 5.18 -12.34 14.11
N VAL A 15 4.40 -12.11 13.06
CA VAL A 15 3.95 -13.16 12.14
C VAL A 15 4.97 -13.40 11.03
N PHE A 16 5.58 -12.32 10.53
CA PHE A 16 6.57 -12.40 9.46
C PHE A 16 7.96 -12.61 10.05
N LYS A 17 8.36 -13.89 10.13
CA LYS A 17 9.66 -14.32 10.65
C LYS A 17 10.66 -14.71 9.54
N CYS A 18 10.35 -14.45 8.28
CA CYS A 18 11.28 -14.70 7.20
C CYS A 18 12.35 -13.61 7.17
N ASP A 19 13.54 -13.98 7.60
CA ASP A 19 14.73 -13.20 7.31
C ASP A 19 15.03 -13.32 5.81
N VAL A 20 14.97 -12.20 5.11
CA VAL A 20 15.47 -12.17 3.73
C VAL A 20 16.99 -11.99 3.86
N PRO A 21 17.80 -13.04 3.61
CA PRO A 21 19.22 -12.99 3.86
C PRO A 21 19.87 -11.87 3.04
N ASN A 22 20.58 -10.97 3.72
CA ASN A 22 21.49 -9.98 3.15
C ASN A 22 20.91 -8.90 2.21
N MET A 23 19.62 -8.76 2.09
CA MET A 23 19.07 -7.61 1.40
C MET A 23 18.73 -6.52 2.43
N SER A 24 19.51 -5.45 2.45
CA SER A 24 19.18 -4.24 3.23
C SER A 24 17.98 -3.54 2.61
N THR A 25 16.80 -4.13 2.76
CA THR A 25 15.53 -3.60 2.24
C THR A 25 14.81 -2.75 3.28
N ALA A 26 14.07 -1.77 2.82
CA ALA A 26 13.07 -1.10 3.64
C ALA A 26 11.79 -1.96 3.65
N LEU A 27 11.51 -2.60 4.78
CA LEU A 27 10.42 -3.57 4.92
C LEU A 27 9.13 -2.88 5.37
N TYR A 28 8.05 -3.10 4.63
CA TYR A 28 6.73 -2.55 4.91
C TYR A 28 5.65 -3.62 4.79
N PHE A 29 4.52 -3.41 5.46
CA PHE A 29 3.44 -4.37 5.50
C PHE A 29 2.11 -3.77 5.02
N VAL A 30 1.36 -4.60 4.30
CA VAL A 30 -0.06 -4.39 4.03
C VAL A 30 -0.80 -5.56 4.66
N VAL A 31 -1.70 -5.28 5.57
CA VAL A 31 -2.50 -6.31 6.23
C VAL A 31 -3.93 -6.19 5.74
N ASN A 32 -4.41 -7.27 5.15
CA ASN A 32 -5.63 -7.29 4.35
C ASN A 32 -5.53 -6.30 3.18
N ASP A 33 -6.14 -5.12 3.23
CA ASP A 33 -5.99 -4.05 2.25
C ASP A 33 -5.44 -2.74 2.84
N ALA A 34 -5.21 -2.72 4.16
CA ALA A 34 -4.74 -1.55 4.86
C ALA A 34 -3.21 -1.51 4.96
N PHE A 35 -2.64 -0.35 4.68
CA PHE A 35 -1.23 -0.10 4.91
C PHE A 35 -0.94 -0.03 6.42
N TYR A 36 0.08 -0.77 6.87
CA TYR A 36 0.45 -0.83 8.28
C TYR A 36 1.55 0.19 8.60
N ASP A 37 1.16 1.30 9.23
CA ASP A 37 2.04 2.47 9.48
C ASP A 37 2.71 2.50 10.87
N LYS A 38 2.32 1.60 11.78
CA LYS A 38 2.71 1.65 13.21
C LYS A 38 4.20 1.49 13.50
N ALA A 39 5.02 1.18 12.50
CA ALA A 39 6.44 0.90 12.72
C ALA A 39 7.37 1.47 11.64
N LEU A 40 6.96 2.55 10.97
CA LEU A 40 7.77 3.14 9.91
C LEU A 40 8.89 4.00 10.50
N PRO A 41 10.16 3.62 10.34
CA PRO A 41 11.21 4.59 10.37
C PRO A 41 11.08 5.46 9.12
N LYS A 42 10.42 6.62 9.26
CA LYS A 42 10.30 7.63 8.19
C LYS A 42 11.65 8.18 7.72
N SER A 43 12.73 7.80 8.38
CA SER A 43 14.07 8.37 8.25
C SER A 43 14.90 7.87 7.07
N HIS A 44 14.36 7.01 6.20
CA HIS A 44 15.16 6.40 5.13
C HIS A 44 14.74 6.78 3.71
N LEU A 45 13.68 7.55 3.56
CA LEU A 45 13.26 8.02 2.25
C LEU A 45 13.81 9.42 1.97
N PRO A 46 14.30 9.68 0.74
CA PRO A 46 14.75 11.00 0.35
C PRO A 46 13.65 12.06 0.48
N GLU A 47 14.06 13.31 0.61
CA GLU A 47 13.14 14.44 0.67
C GLU A 47 12.21 14.50 -0.56
N GLY A 48 10.94 14.77 -0.33
CA GLY A 48 9.91 14.83 -1.36
C GLY A 48 9.32 13.50 -1.78
N VAL A 49 9.89 12.36 -1.36
CA VAL A 49 9.29 11.04 -1.59
C VAL A 49 8.07 10.87 -0.68
N ILE A 50 6.95 10.45 -1.28
CA ILE A 50 5.72 10.12 -0.54
C ILE A 50 5.51 8.61 -0.63
N PHE A 51 5.47 7.95 0.53
CA PHE A 51 5.22 6.52 0.62
C PHE A 51 4.30 6.23 1.81
N GLY A 52 3.25 5.45 1.58
CA GLY A 52 2.33 5.09 2.65
C GLY A 52 0.94 4.68 2.18
N SER A 53 -0.04 4.85 3.06
CA SER A 53 -1.45 4.58 2.77
C SER A 53 -1.96 5.48 1.64
N LEU A 54 -2.49 4.86 0.60
CA LEU A 54 -3.12 5.57 -0.52
C LEU A 54 -4.28 6.44 -0.04
N LYS A 55 -5.06 5.94 0.92
CA LYS A 55 -6.19 6.66 1.52
C LYS A 55 -5.75 7.92 2.26
N GLU A 56 -4.70 7.83 3.07
CA GLU A 56 -4.19 8.99 3.81
C GLU A 56 -3.53 10.02 2.87
N VAL A 57 -2.76 9.56 1.89
CA VAL A 57 -2.17 10.45 0.89
C VAL A 57 -3.24 11.10 0.01
N ALA A 58 -4.33 10.40 -0.31
CA ALA A 58 -5.46 10.99 -1.04
C ALA A 58 -6.15 12.13 -0.27
N ARG A 59 -6.12 12.10 1.06
CA ARG A 59 -6.62 13.20 1.90
C ARG A 59 -5.66 14.39 1.98
N GLN A 60 -4.36 14.12 2.06
CA GLN A 60 -3.32 15.14 2.22
C GLN A 60 -2.94 15.77 0.88
N HIS A 61 -2.92 14.98 -0.20
CA HIS A 61 -2.51 15.37 -1.55
C HIS A 61 -3.54 14.93 -2.60
N PRO A 62 -4.79 15.43 -2.54
CA PRO A 62 -5.88 14.96 -3.41
C PRO A 62 -5.59 15.15 -4.89
N GLU A 63 -4.93 16.23 -5.27
CA GLU A 63 -4.63 16.52 -6.67
C GLU A 63 -3.59 15.56 -7.27
N LEU A 64 -2.62 15.11 -6.46
CA LEU A 64 -1.66 14.09 -6.87
C LEU A 64 -2.38 12.78 -7.18
N VAL A 65 -3.22 12.32 -6.26
CA VAL A 65 -3.93 11.04 -6.43
C VAL A 65 -4.93 11.09 -7.57
N LYS A 66 -5.74 12.15 -7.69
CA LYS A 66 -6.70 12.35 -8.80
C LYS A 66 -6.05 12.33 -10.19
N LYS A 67 -4.81 12.77 -10.27
CA LYS A 67 -4.08 12.81 -11.54
C LYS A 67 -3.80 11.41 -12.09
N TYR A 68 -3.61 10.41 -11.24
CA TYR A 68 -3.12 9.08 -11.64
C TYR A 68 -4.07 7.93 -11.27
N TYR A 69 -4.83 8.04 -10.19
CA TYR A 69 -5.70 6.97 -9.73
C TYR A 69 -6.79 6.64 -10.76
N GLY A 70 -6.91 5.35 -11.09
CA GLY A 70 -7.88 4.86 -12.07
C GLY A 70 -7.59 5.23 -13.53
N LYS A 71 -6.44 5.86 -13.83
CA LYS A 71 -6.10 6.31 -15.19
C LYS A 71 -4.98 5.51 -15.85
N LEU A 72 -4.14 4.83 -15.05
CA LEU A 72 -3.02 4.05 -15.56
C LEU A 72 -3.44 2.67 -16.06
N ALA A 73 -4.49 2.11 -15.47
CA ALA A 73 -5.12 0.87 -15.93
C ALA A 73 -6.48 1.21 -16.56
N ASP A 74 -6.70 0.71 -17.76
CA ASP A 74 -7.96 0.94 -18.50
C ASP A 74 -9.08 0.08 -17.92
N THR A 75 -9.94 0.72 -17.12
CA THR A 75 -11.08 0.08 -16.47
C THR A 75 -12.23 -0.25 -17.43
N SER A 76 -12.21 0.26 -18.66
CA SER A 76 -13.26 0.00 -19.64
C SER A 76 -13.11 -1.37 -20.31
N LYS A 77 -11.90 -1.94 -20.31
CA LYS A 77 -11.57 -3.18 -21.00
C LYS A 77 -11.59 -4.42 -20.11
N ASP A 78 -11.50 -4.24 -18.79
CA ASP A 78 -11.41 -5.36 -17.86
C ASP A 78 -12.28 -5.12 -16.61
N GLY A 79 -13.27 -5.98 -16.44
CA GLY A 79 -14.19 -5.92 -15.31
C GLY A 79 -13.50 -6.14 -13.94
N VAL A 80 -12.44 -6.93 -13.88
CA VAL A 80 -11.68 -7.15 -12.64
C VAL A 80 -10.94 -5.87 -12.24
N THR A 81 -10.33 -5.19 -13.21
CA THR A 81 -9.67 -3.89 -13.00
C THR A 81 -10.68 -2.82 -12.57
N ALA A 82 -11.85 -2.77 -13.21
CA ALA A 82 -12.92 -1.85 -12.83
C ALA A 82 -13.43 -2.13 -11.40
N PHE A 83 -13.65 -3.40 -11.08
CA PHE A 83 -14.07 -3.85 -9.75
C PHE A 83 -13.04 -3.47 -8.68
N ASN A 84 -11.77 -3.78 -8.89
CA ASN A 84 -10.69 -3.41 -7.97
C ASN A 84 -10.62 -1.89 -7.77
N THR A 85 -10.73 -1.11 -8.85
CA THR A 85 -10.69 0.35 -8.77
C THR A 85 -11.84 0.93 -7.94
N THR A 86 -13.03 0.31 -8.03
CA THR A 86 -14.24 0.77 -7.34
C THR A 86 -14.24 0.38 -5.86
N PHE A 87 -13.75 -0.81 -5.53
CA PHE A 87 -13.89 -1.40 -4.19
C PHE A 87 -12.60 -1.38 -3.36
N ALA A 88 -11.49 -0.88 -3.88
CA ALA A 88 -10.28 -0.67 -3.09
C ALA A 88 -10.54 0.35 -1.97
N GLN A 89 -10.34 -0.07 -0.71
CA GLN A 89 -10.60 0.77 0.47
C GLN A 89 -9.37 1.56 0.91
N ASP A 90 -8.22 0.97 0.66
CA ASP A 90 -6.91 1.55 0.86
C ASP A 90 -5.95 0.94 -0.18
N GLY A 91 -4.70 1.15 0.00
CA GLY A 91 -3.62 0.62 -0.81
C GLY A 91 -2.31 1.27 -0.43
N VAL A 92 -1.36 1.15 -1.31
CA VAL A 92 -0.04 1.76 -1.14
C VAL A 92 0.18 2.76 -2.25
N ILE A 93 0.66 3.94 -1.90
CA ILE A 93 1.20 4.90 -2.86
C ILE A 93 2.69 5.07 -2.64
N PHE A 94 3.43 5.10 -3.75
CA PHE A 94 4.84 5.41 -3.80
C PHE A 94 5.09 6.46 -4.88
N TYR A 95 5.29 7.69 -4.46
CA TYR A 95 5.59 8.81 -5.34
C TYR A 95 7.05 9.21 -5.17
N VAL A 96 7.79 9.25 -6.27
CA VAL A 96 9.19 9.69 -6.31
C VAL A 96 9.27 10.93 -7.20
N PRO A 97 9.67 12.09 -6.66
CA PRO A 97 9.81 13.29 -7.44
C PRO A 97 10.86 13.14 -8.55
N LYS A 98 10.75 13.98 -9.58
CA LYS A 98 11.75 14.01 -10.65
C LYS A 98 13.15 14.26 -10.11
N ASN A 99 14.14 13.53 -10.62
CA ASN A 99 15.56 13.58 -10.22
C ASN A 99 15.86 13.10 -8.79
N VAL A 100 14.92 12.42 -8.12
CA VAL A 100 15.16 11.76 -6.83
C VAL A 100 15.40 10.27 -7.06
N VAL A 101 16.39 9.71 -6.39
CA VAL A 101 16.72 8.29 -6.44
C VAL A 101 16.48 7.69 -5.06
N VAL A 102 15.73 6.60 -5.01
CA VAL A 102 15.56 5.79 -3.80
C VAL A 102 16.51 4.61 -3.91
N GLU A 103 17.63 4.69 -3.21
CA GLU A 103 18.70 3.69 -3.32
C GLU A 103 18.32 2.35 -2.70
N LYS A 104 17.57 2.39 -1.59
CA LYS A 104 17.22 1.21 -0.83
C LYS A 104 16.02 0.50 -1.45
N PRO A 105 16.11 -0.78 -1.79
CA PRO A 105 14.95 -1.53 -2.26
C PRO A 105 13.81 -1.52 -1.23
N ILE A 106 12.60 -1.34 -1.70
CA ILE A 106 11.40 -1.40 -0.86
C ILE A 106 10.80 -2.79 -1.00
N GLN A 107 10.65 -3.48 0.13
CA GLN A 107 9.97 -4.75 0.23
C GLN A 107 8.58 -4.55 0.84
N LEU A 108 7.55 -4.86 0.07
CA LEU A 108 6.16 -4.77 0.50
C LEU A 108 5.60 -6.17 0.74
N VAL A 109 5.43 -6.53 2.00
CA VAL A 109 4.87 -7.82 2.42
C VAL A 109 3.38 -7.68 2.63
N ASN A 110 2.65 -8.60 2.00
CA ASN A 110 1.19 -8.62 2.10
C ASN A 110 0.74 -9.79 2.97
N ILE A 111 0.04 -9.50 4.05
CA ILE A 111 -0.53 -10.48 4.97
C ILE A 111 -2.04 -10.49 4.81
N LEU A 112 -2.60 -11.67 4.57
CA LEU A 112 -4.04 -11.89 4.54
C LEU A 112 -4.44 -12.73 5.76
N ARG A 113 -5.28 -12.16 6.60
CA ARG A 113 -5.81 -12.86 7.78
C ARG A 113 -7.18 -12.34 8.17
N ALA A 114 -8.12 -13.27 8.31
CA ALA A 114 -9.42 -13.01 8.91
C ALA A 114 -10.03 -14.29 9.47
N ASP A 115 -10.91 -14.14 10.45
CA ASP A 115 -11.67 -15.23 11.06
C ASP A 115 -13.03 -15.43 10.37
N VAL A 116 -13.29 -14.65 9.33
CA VAL A 116 -14.53 -14.66 8.54
C VAL A 116 -14.21 -14.56 7.06
N ASN A 117 -15.13 -15.00 6.21
CA ASN A 117 -15.01 -14.80 4.77
C ASN A 117 -14.96 -13.30 4.45
N PHE A 118 -13.94 -12.88 3.75
CA PHE A 118 -13.71 -11.49 3.37
C PHE A 118 -13.10 -11.38 1.98
N MET A 119 -13.18 -10.20 1.43
CA MET A 119 -12.59 -9.86 0.14
C MET A 119 -11.62 -8.69 0.31
N VAL A 120 -10.48 -8.77 -0.33
CA VAL A 120 -9.45 -7.74 -0.33
C VAL A 120 -9.21 -7.28 -1.76
N ASN A 121 -9.30 -5.97 -1.96
CA ASN A 121 -8.98 -5.32 -3.23
C ASN A 121 -7.72 -4.48 -3.06
N ARG A 122 -6.59 -5.07 -3.33
CA ARG A 122 -5.31 -4.39 -3.18
C ARG A 122 -5.05 -3.43 -4.32
N ARG A 123 -4.51 -2.27 -3.95
CA ARG A 123 -4.07 -1.26 -4.90
C ARG A 123 -2.65 -0.82 -4.55
N VAL A 124 -1.79 -0.77 -5.57
CA VAL A 124 -0.47 -0.13 -5.48
C VAL A 124 -0.40 0.91 -6.58
N LEU A 125 -0.08 2.14 -6.21
CA LEU A 125 0.10 3.27 -7.12
C LEU A 125 1.55 3.74 -7.03
N ILE A 126 2.31 3.57 -8.10
CA ILE A 126 3.71 4.01 -8.21
C ILE A 126 3.76 5.15 -9.23
N ILE A 127 4.35 6.27 -8.85
CA ILE A 127 4.43 7.49 -9.67
C ILE A 127 5.86 8.01 -9.66
#